data_b625c3135075ba781593eaaf9b51d249
#
_entry.id   b625c3135075ba781593eaaf9b51d249
#
_cell.length_a   1.000
_cell.length_b   1.000
_cell.length_c   1.000
_cell.angle_alpha   90.00
_cell.angle_beta   90.00
_cell.angle_gamma   90.00
#
_symmetry.space_group_name_H-M   'P 1'
#
loop_
_entity.id
_entity.type
_entity.pdbx_description
1 polymer ?
#
loop_
_entity_poly.entity_id
_entity_poly.type
_entity_poly.pdbx_seq_one_letter_code
_entity_poly.pdbx_strand_id
1 'polypeptide(L)'
;MKIVLAAGAVIGGSKLLAAVKAKNVTDEMNINLVNPRIHKIDANPLTGGIEIRTQVQLQNPTKGKLAITQPFVQILHKGSSIVSSSVQNKQYTVQPLSELTLDTISMKIGWMKLIELITSAEYGVPKEYSLLNKVTWFIANYKTVLAKMKLDMKYSTYANGLFYTKTEKIASE
;
A
#
# COMPACT_ATOMS: atom_id res chain seq x y z
N MET A 1 -25.68 26.57 40.11
CA MET A 1 -24.46 25.86 39.65
C MET A 1 -24.74 24.47 39.10
N LYS A 2 -25.85 24.26 38.38
CA LYS A 2 -26.22 22.95 37.79
C LYS A 2 -26.32 22.91 36.24
N ILE A 3 -26.14 24.04 35.56
CA ILE A 3 -26.35 24.15 34.12
C ILE A 3 -25.05 23.91 33.29
N VAL A 4 -23.87 24.11 33.91
CA VAL A 4 -22.57 23.98 33.19
C VAL A 4 -22.15 22.52 32.98
N LEU A 5 -22.61 21.59 33.86
CA LEU A 5 -22.29 20.16 33.73
C LEU A 5 -23.07 19.45 32.59
N ALA A 6 -24.27 19.92 32.27
CA ALA A 6 -25.08 19.34 31.19
C ALA A 6 -24.53 19.68 29.80
N ALA A 7 -24.00 20.89 29.61
CA ALA A 7 -23.41 21.30 28.32
C ALA A 7 -22.10 20.54 28.01
N GLY A 8 -21.27 20.27 29.03
CA GLY A 8 -20.04 19.50 28.88
C GLY A 8 -20.28 18.04 28.53
N ALA A 9 -21.30 17.40 29.07
CA ALA A 9 -21.66 16.02 28.78
C ALA A 9 -22.22 15.85 27.38
N VAL A 10 -22.99 16.82 26.86
CA VAL A 10 -23.54 16.79 25.50
C VAL A 10 -22.42 16.93 24.45
N ILE A 11 -21.45 17.82 24.67
CA ILE A 11 -20.32 18.01 23.77
C ILE A 11 -19.40 16.76 23.76
N GLY A 12 -19.18 16.14 24.92
CA GLY A 12 -18.43 14.90 25.04
C GLY A 12 -19.12 13.72 24.35
N GLY A 13 -20.46 13.61 24.56
CA GLY A 13 -21.26 12.54 23.94
C GLY A 13 -21.35 12.66 22.43
N SER A 14 -21.49 13.86 21.88
CA SER A 14 -21.51 14.05 20.40
C SER A 14 -20.19 13.73 19.74
N LYS A 15 -19.05 14.07 20.33
CA LYS A 15 -17.71 13.70 19.83
C LYS A 15 -17.47 12.20 19.93
N LEU A 16 -17.92 11.55 21.00
CA LEU A 16 -17.80 10.09 21.17
C LEU A 16 -18.65 9.36 20.12
N LEU A 17 -19.89 9.77 19.90
CA LEU A 17 -20.75 9.21 18.85
C LEU A 17 -20.19 9.42 17.44
N ALA A 18 -19.60 10.59 17.17
CA ALA A 18 -18.93 10.84 15.90
C ALA A 18 -17.70 9.94 15.71
N ALA A 19 -16.90 9.73 16.75
CA ALA A 19 -15.74 8.84 16.71
C ALA A 19 -16.15 7.37 16.50
N VAL A 20 -17.20 6.90 17.16
CA VAL A 20 -17.75 5.54 16.97
C VAL A 20 -18.28 5.37 15.56
N LYS A 21 -19.04 6.32 15.02
CA LYS A 21 -19.50 6.29 13.62
C LYS A 21 -18.34 6.30 12.64
N ALA A 22 -17.33 7.13 12.84
CA ALA A 22 -16.15 7.19 12.01
C ALA A 22 -15.40 5.86 12.03
N LYS A 23 -15.25 5.23 13.19
CA LYS A 23 -14.64 3.92 13.34
C LYS A 23 -15.40 2.85 12.56
N ASN A 24 -16.72 2.76 12.73
CA ASN A 24 -17.53 1.77 12.01
C ASN A 24 -17.40 1.90 10.49
N VAL A 25 -17.46 3.13 9.96
CA VAL A 25 -17.26 3.37 8.52
C VAL A 25 -15.87 2.93 8.08
N THR A 26 -14.85 3.15 8.89
CA THR A 26 -13.47 2.77 8.59
C THR A 26 -13.27 1.25 8.66
N ASP A 27 -13.87 0.58 9.64
CA ASP A 27 -13.77 -0.87 9.83
C ASP A 27 -14.49 -1.65 8.71
N GLU A 28 -15.55 -1.09 8.14
CA GLU A 28 -16.30 -1.70 7.03
C GLU A 28 -15.72 -1.35 5.65
N MET A 29 -14.81 -0.38 5.57
CA MET A 29 -14.18 0.01 4.31
C MET A 29 -13.38 -1.15 3.71
N ASN A 30 -13.56 -1.37 2.39
CA ASN A 30 -12.71 -2.27 1.64
C ASN A 30 -11.68 -1.48 0.81
N ILE A 31 -10.43 -1.91 0.91
CA ILE A 31 -9.32 -1.38 0.10
C ILE A 31 -8.82 -2.53 -0.76
N ASN A 32 -8.85 -2.36 -2.07
CA ASN A 32 -8.36 -3.35 -3.02
C ASN A 32 -7.29 -2.74 -3.92
N LEU A 33 -6.29 -3.55 -4.26
CA LEU A 33 -5.41 -3.19 -5.37
C LEU A 33 -6.05 -3.56 -6.69
N VAL A 34 -5.95 -2.64 -7.63
CA VAL A 34 -6.36 -2.86 -9.00
C VAL A 34 -5.20 -2.62 -9.95
N ASN A 35 -5.08 -3.49 -10.95
CA ASN A 35 -4.08 -3.38 -12.02
C ASN A 35 -2.62 -3.29 -11.52
N PRO A 36 -2.15 -4.12 -10.56
CA PRO A 36 -0.74 -4.15 -10.21
C PRO A 36 0.05 -4.67 -11.42
N ARG A 37 1.04 -3.90 -11.88
CA ARG A 37 1.84 -4.28 -13.04
C ARG A 37 3.24 -3.69 -12.97
N ILE A 38 4.21 -4.42 -13.55
CA ILE A 38 5.49 -3.84 -13.89
C ILE A 38 5.26 -2.87 -15.05
N HIS A 39 5.52 -1.58 -14.81
CA HIS A 39 5.36 -0.54 -15.82
C HIS A 39 6.61 -0.36 -16.66
N LYS A 40 7.78 -0.39 -16.02
CA LYS A 40 9.07 -0.16 -16.67
C LYS A 40 10.16 -1.01 -16.01
N ILE A 41 11.02 -1.56 -16.83
CA ILE A 41 12.29 -2.16 -16.42
C ILE A 41 13.39 -1.30 -17.03
N ASP A 42 14.21 -0.69 -16.20
CA ASP A 42 15.37 0.10 -16.61
C ASP A 42 16.62 -0.73 -16.34
N ALA A 43 17.25 -1.21 -17.41
CA ALA A 43 18.39 -2.13 -17.33
C ALA A 43 19.71 -1.49 -16.88
N ASN A 44 19.78 -0.16 -16.65
CA ASN A 44 20.98 0.47 -16.13
C ASN A 44 21.31 -0.10 -14.74
N PRO A 45 22.46 -0.79 -14.54
CA PRO A 45 22.75 -1.50 -13.30
C PRO A 45 22.96 -0.61 -12.09
N LEU A 46 23.31 0.67 -12.29
CA LEU A 46 23.61 1.62 -11.21
C LEU A 46 22.39 2.46 -10.83
N THR A 47 21.66 2.98 -11.82
CA THR A 47 20.57 3.94 -11.60
C THR A 47 19.19 3.37 -11.94
N GLY A 48 19.16 2.25 -12.62
CA GLY A 48 17.96 1.56 -13.08
C GLY A 48 17.24 0.78 -11.99
N GLY A 49 16.30 -0.05 -12.43
CA GLY A 49 15.47 -0.86 -11.55
C GLY A 49 14.13 -1.19 -12.17
N ILE A 50 13.18 -1.56 -11.32
CA ILE A 50 11.81 -1.90 -11.71
C ILE A 50 10.86 -0.84 -11.17
N GLU A 51 10.01 -0.31 -12.05
CA GLU A 51 8.89 0.53 -11.68
C GLU A 51 7.62 -0.30 -11.67
N ILE A 52 6.98 -0.34 -10.51
CA ILE A 52 5.69 -1.00 -10.30
C ILE A 52 4.62 0.08 -10.21
N ARG A 53 3.54 -0.08 -10.95
CA ARG A 53 2.35 0.78 -10.87
C ARG A 53 1.15 -0.02 -10.44
N THR A 54 0.34 0.61 -9.61
CA THR A 54 -0.94 0.08 -9.16
C THR A 54 -1.92 1.20 -8.92
N GLN A 55 -3.20 0.86 -8.81
CA GLN A 55 -4.24 1.77 -8.34
C GLN A 55 -4.86 1.17 -7.09
N VAL A 56 -5.39 2.02 -6.23
CA VAL A 56 -6.14 1.61 -5.05
C VAL A 56 -7.61 1.92 -5.31
N GLN A 57 -8.44 0.90 -5.22
CA GLN A 57 -9.89 1.03 -5.23
C GLN A 57 -10.40 1.02 -3.79
N LEU A 58 -11.18 2.02 -3.45
CA LEU A 58 -11.82 2.16 -2.15
C LEU A 58 -13.30 1.88 -2.33
N GLN A 59 -13.85 1.01 -1.49
CA GLN A 59 -15.28 0.72 -1.44
C GLN A 59 -15.82 1.17 -0.10
N ASN A 60 -16.85 2.00 -0.13
CA ASN A 60 -17.58 2.44 1.06
C ASN A 60 -18.97 1.78 1.10
N PRO A 61 -19.13 0.64 1.77
CA PRO A 61 -20.41 -0.05 1.85
C PRO A 61 -21.39 0.61 2.82
N THR A 62 -20.99 1.67 3.50
CA THR A 62 -21.80 2.31 4.54
C THR A 62 -22.65 3.47 3.99
N LYS A 63 -23.62 3.92 4.78
CA LYS A 63 -24.43 5.12 4.52
C LYS A 63 -23.72 6.44 4.90
N GLY A 64 -22.52 6.37 5.50
CA GLY A 64 -21.72 7.52 5.87
C GLY A 64 -20.74 7.93 4.77
N LYS A 65 -20.35 9.21 4.71
CA LYS A 65 -19.24 9.65 3.86
C LYS A 65 -17.90 9.20 4.46
N LEU A 66 -16.98 8.75 3.61
CA LEU A 66 -15.64 8.36 3.98
C LEU A 66 -14.64 9.40 3.44
N ALA A 67 -14.01 10.15 4.34
CA ALA A 67 -12.88 11.01 4.00
C ALA A 67 -11.58 10.24 4.22
N ILE A 68 -10.74 10.13 3.20
CA ILE A 68 -9.50 9.35 3.25
C ILE A 68 -8.33 10.15 2.70
N THR A 69 -7.18 10.06 3.35
CA THR A 69 -5.91 10.54 2.82
C THR A 69 -5.36 9.51 1.83
N GLN A 70 -4.66 9.94 0.79
CA GLN A 70 -4.05 9.02 -0.17
C GLN A 70 -3.24 7.95 0.56
N PRO A 71 -3.51 6.66 0.32
CA PRO A 71 -2.83 5.58 1.01
C PRO A 71 -1.33 5.56 0.72
N PHE A 72 -0.53 5.41 1.77
CA PHE A 72 0.86 5.06 1.68
C PHE A 72 0.98 3.55 1.50
N VAL A 73 1.57 3.13 0.41
CA VAL A 73 1.67 1.72 0.02
C VAL A 73 3.11 1.24 0.16
N GLN A 74 3.30 0.09 0.77
CA GLN A 74 4.58 -0.58 0.91
C GLN A 74 4.48 -2.02 0.38
N ILE A 75 5.50 -2.46 -0.35
CA ILE A 75 5.67 -3.88 -0.67
C ILE A 75 6.66 -4.46 0.33
N LEU A 76 6.27 -5.56 0.94
CA LEU A 76 7.05 -6.25 1.96
C LEU A 76 7.50 -7.61 1.43
N HIS A 77 8.69 -8.02 1.84
CA HIS A 77 9.19 -9.38 1.69
C HIS A 77 9.63 -9.89 3.06
N LYS A 78 9.06 -11.00 3.53
CA LYS A 78 9.32 -11.55 4.87
C LYS A 78 9.15 -10.48 5.98
N GLY A 79 8.14 -9.62 5.85
CA GLY A 79 7.84 -8.56 6.81
C GLY A 79 8.67 -7.28 6.68
N SER A 80 9.74 -7.27 5.88
CA SER A 80 10.61 -6.12 5.66
C SER A 80 10.20 -5.34 4.41
N SER A 81 10.10 -3.99 4.52
CA SER A 81 9.76 -3.15 3.37
C SER A 81 10.88 -3.15 2.34
N ILE A 82 10.54 -3.49 1.10
CA ILE A 82 11.45 -3.47 -0.04
C ILE A 82 11.28 -2.24 -0.91
N VAL A 83 10.06 -1.71 -0.97
CA VAL A 83 9.73 -0.47 -1.65
C VAL A 83 8.49 0.16 -1.05
N SER A 84 8.40 1.48 -1.13
CA SER A 84 7.23 2.24 -0.71
C SER A 84 6.87 3.32 -1.73
N SER A 85 5.61 3.71 -1.75
CA SER A 85 5.16 4.90 -2.46
C SER A 85 5.66 6.17 -1.78
N SER A 86 5.59 7.29 -2.49
CA SER A 86 5.74 8.60 -1.84
C SER A 86 4.54 8.90 -0.95
N VAL A 87 4.79 9.59 0.16
CA VAL A 87 3.73 10.12 1.00
C VAL A 87 3.09 11.31 0.30
N GLN A 88 1.77 11.33 0.19
CA GLN A 88 1.01 12.43 -0.38
C GLN A 88 -0.13 12.82 0.55
N ASN A 89 -0.28 14.11 0.80
CA ASN A 89 -1.36 14.66 1.64
C ASN A 89 -2.66 14.91 0.87
N LYS A 90 -2.84 14.23 -0.27
CA LYS A 90 -4.05 14.35 -1.07
C LYS A 90 -5.22 13.67 -0.35
N GLN A 91 -6.34 14.37 -0.26
CA GLN A 91 -7.55 13.85 0.39
C GLN A 91 -8.60 13.51 -0.66
N TYR A 92 -9.36 12.47 -0.38
CA TYR A 92 -10.46 11.99 -1.19
C TYR A 92 -11.71 11.82 -0.34
N THR A 93 -12.86 11.97 -0.97
CA THR A 93 -14.14 11.66 -0.33
C THR A 93 -14.82 10.57 -1.12
N VAL A 94 -15.07 9.43 -0.47
CA VAL A 94 -15.86 8.34 -1.03
C VAL A 94 -17.29 8.50 -0.54
N GLN A 95 -18.23 8.62 -1.49
CA GLN A 95 -19.64 8.78 -1.16
C GLN A 95 -20.22 7.51 -0.52
N PRO A 96 -21.35 7.61 0.16
CA PRO A 96 -22.06 6.44 0.68
C PRO A 96 -22.37 5.42 -0.41
N LEU A 97 -22.22 4.13 -0.10
CA LEU A 97 -22.55 3.01 -0.98
C LEU A 97 -21.90 3.12 -2.37
N SER A 98 -20.66 3.65 -2.43
CA SER A 98 -19.96 3.88 -3.69
C SER A 98 -18.51 3.39 -3.65
N GLU A 99 -17.92 3.36 -4.83
CA GLU A 99 -16.51 3.03 -5.05
C GLU A 99 -15.77 4.23 -5.62
N LEU A 100 -14.49 4.32 -5.33
CA LEU A 100 -13.58 5.32 -5.89
C LEU A 100 -12.23 4.68 -6.19
N THR A 101 -11.79 4.76 -7.44
CA THR A 101 -10.43 4.37 -7.82
C THR A 101 -9.53 5.60 -7.71
N LEU A 102 -8.48 5.48 -6.92
CA LEU A 102 -7.51 6.55 -6.71
C LEU A 102 -6.52 6.66 -7.87
N ASP A 103 -5.79 7.76 -7.91
CA ASP A 103 -4.73 7.97 -8.88
C ASP A 103 -3.68 6.85 -8.81
N THR A 104 -3.01 6.62 -9.94
CA THR A 104 -1.96 5.60 -10.03
C THR A 104 -0.83 5.89 -9.05
N ILE A 105 -0.49 4.89 -8.26
CA ILE A 105 0.66 4.88 -7.35
C ILE A 105 1.83 4.23 -8.06
N SER A 106 2.98 4.92 -8.10
CA SER A 106 4.22 4.42 -8.69
C SER A 106 5.24 4.16 -7.60
N MET A 107 5.93 3.02 -7.69
CA MET A 107 6.98 2.60 -6.76
C MET A 107 8.17 2.09 -7.56
N LYS A 108 9.38 2.56 -7.24
CA LYS A 108 10.61 2.13 -7.94
C LYS A 108 11.51 1.35 -6.99
N ILE A 109 11.87 0.13 -7.39
CA ILE A 109 12.85 -0.72 -6.70
C ILE A 109 14.15 -0.64 -7.50
N GLY A 110 15.21 -0.09 -6.91
CA GLY A 110 16.53 -0.07 -7.55
C GLY A 110 17.17 -1.46 -7.61
N TRP A 111 18.04 -1.68 -8.61
CA TRP A 111 18.72 -2.97 -8.80
C TRP A 111 19.51 -3.43 -7.58
N MET A 112 20.22 -2.53 -6.90
CA MET A 112 21.00 -2.92 -5.72
C MET A 112 20.12 -3.59 -4.66
N LYS A 113 18.95 -2.99 -4.36
CA LYS A 113 18.01 -3.56 -3.39
C LYS A 113 17.41 -4.88 -3.86
N LEU A 114 17.07 -4.96 -5.12
CA LEU A 114 16.49 -6.18 -5.69
C LEU A 114 17.52 -7.33 -5.72
N ILE A 115 18.76 -7.05 -6.14
CA ILE A 115 19.86 -8.03 -6.16
C ILE A 115 20.18 -8.54 -4.76
N GLU A 116 20.21 -7.64 -3.76
CA GLU A 116 20.37 -8.03 -2.34
C GLU A 116 19.34 -9.08 -1.93
N LEU A 117 18.08 -8.86 -2.29
CA LEU A 117 16.99 -9.78 -1.95
C LEU A 117 17.09 -11.13 -2.65
N ILE A 118 17.46 -11.17 -3.93
CA ILE A 118 17.46 -12.38 -4.74
C ILE A 118 18.78 -13.17 -4.70
N THR A 119 19.85 -12.63 -4.14
CA THR A 119 21.15 -13.31 -4.04
C THR A 119 21.14 -14.46 -3.01
N SER A 120 20.05 -14.62 -2.24
CA SER A 120 19.88 -15.81 -1.43
C SER A 120 19.75 -17.06 -2.31
N ALA A 121 20.24 -18.21 -1.82
CA ALA A 121 20.20 -19.49 -2.53
C ALA A 121 18.78 -19.91 -2.96
N GLU A 122 17.76 -19.34 -2.34
CA GLU A 122 16.34 -19.62 -2.57
C GLU A 122 15.89 -19.28 -4.00
N TYR A 123 16.50 -18.27 -4.64
CA TYR A 123 16.07 -17.79 -5.97
C TYR A 123 16.91 -18.33 -7.13
N GLY A 124 18.01 -19.00 -6.85
CA GLY A 124 18.83 -19.67 -7.85
C GLY A 124 19.72 -18.73 -8.68
N VAL A 125 19.99 -17.51 -8.19
CA VAL A 125 20.94 -16.58 -8.83
C VAL A 125 22.36 -17.08 -8.55
N PRO A 126 23.21 -17.32 -9.59
CA PRO A 126 24.59 -17.70 -9.38
C PRO A 126 25.35 -16.61 -8.58
N LYS A 127 26.04 -17.03 -7.53
CA LYS A 127 26.74 -16.10 -6.61
C LYS A 127 27.89 -15.37 -7.28
N GLU A 128 28.56 -16.05 -8.21
CA GLU A 128 29.71 -15.57 -8.97
C GLU A 128 29.37 -14.52 -10.03
N TYR A 129 28.09 -14.32 -10.32
CA TYR A 129 27.68 -13.34 -11.33
C TYR A 129 28.03 -11.91 -10.89
N SER A 130 28.58 -11.15 -11.84
CA SER A 130 28.73 -9.70 -11.70
C SER A 130 27.36 -9.03 -11.52
N LEU A 131 27.33 -7.78 -11.06
CA LEU A 131 26.10 -7.00 -10.91
C LEU A 131 25.28 -6.99 -12.23
N LEU A 132 25.94 -6.73 -13.36
CA LEU A 132 25.29 -6.69 -14.66
C LEU A 132 24.68 -8.06 -15.03
N ASN A 133 25.42 -9.15 -14.81
CA ASN A 133 24.93 -10.48 -15.07
C ASN A 133 23.74 -10.86 -14.18
N LYS A 134 23.73 -10.43 -12.92
CA LYS A 134 22.59 -10.62 -12.00
C LYS A 134 21.36 -9.84 -12.47
N VAL A 135 21.53 -8.59 -12.93
CA VAL A 135 20.44 -7.80 -13.52
C VAL A 135 19.88 -8.49 -14.76
N THR A 136 20.74 -8.91 -15.70
CA THR A 136 20.31 -9.62 -16.91
C THR A 136 19.60 -10.92 -16.59
N TRP A 137 20.15 -11.71 -15.65
CA TRP A 137 19.53 -12.95 -15.18
C TRP A 137 18.14 -12.69 -14.57
N PHE A 138 18.02 -11.65 -13.73
CA PHE A 138 16.73 -11.30 -13.14
C PHE A 138 15.71 -10.90 -14.23
N ILE A 139 16.11 -10.08 -15.20
CA ILE A 139 15.22 -9.68 -16.30
C ILE A 139 14.71 -10.90 -17.07
N ALA A 140 15.56 -11.91 -17.29
CA ALA A 140 15.16 -13.14 -17.96
C ALA A 140 14.24 -14.04 -17.12
N ASN A 141 14.32 -13.97 -15.78
CA ASN A 141 13.64 -14.88 -14.84
C ASN A 141 12.64 -14.20 -13.91
N TYR A 142 12.32 -12.91 -14.13
CA TYR A 142 11.59 -12.11 -13.13
C TYR A 142 10.23 -12.69 -12.71
N LYS A 143 9.48 -13.29 -13.63
CA LYS A 143 8.19 -13.92 -13.32
C LYS A 143 8.34 -15.03 -12.28
N THR A 144 9.27 -15.94 -12.51
CA THR A 144 9.57 -17.05 -11.61
C THR A 144 10.08 -16.57 -10.26
N VAL A 145 10.95 -15.54 -10.27
CA VAL A 145 11.50 -14.95 -9.04
C VAL A 145 10.39 -14.29 -8.22
N LEU A 146 9.57 -13.44 -8.83
CA LEU A 146 8.48 -12.75 -8.15
C LEU A 146 7.45 -13.72 -7.58
N ALA A 147 7.11 -14.79 -8.31
CA ALA A 147 6.21 -15.84 -7.81
C ALA A 147 6.76 -16.54 -6.55
N LYS A 148 8.09 -16.73 -6.48
CA LYS A 148 8.74 -17.33 -5.28
C LYS A 148 8.85 -16.35 -4.11
N MET A 149 8.88 -15.05 -4.35
CA MET A 149 9.17 -14.04 -3.34
C MET A 149 8.09 -13.89 -2.26
N LYS A 150 6.88 -14.41 -2.46
CA LYS A 150 5.78 -14.31 -1.48
C LYS A 150 5.70 -12.89 -0.91
N LEU A 151 5.32 -11.96 -1.76
CA LEU A 151 5.26 -10.55 -1.41
C LEU A 151 3.96 -10.24 -0.69
N ASP A 152 4.04 -9.40 0.33
CA ASP A 152 2.89 -8.80 0.99
C ASP A 152 2.80 -7.32 0.62
N MET A 153 1.60 -6.78 0.65
CA MET A 153 1.37 -5.35 0.49
C MET A 153 0.74 -4.77 1.74
N LYS A 154 1.31 -3.69 2.24
CA LYS A 154 0.80 -2.95 3.39
C LYS A 154 0.31 -1.59 2.96
N TYR A 155 -0.91 -1.26 3.35
CA TYR A 155 -1.50 0.07 3.17
C TYR A 155 -1.57 0.77 4.51
N SER A 156 -1.31 2.06 4.50
CA SER A 156 -1.50 2.92 5.67
C SER A 156 -2.13 4.22 5.24
N THR A 157 -3.19 4.64 5.91
CA THR A 157 -3.91 5.87 5.58
C THR A 157 -4.63 6.42 6.81
N TYR A 158 -5.14 7.65 6.71
CA TYR A 158 -6.12 8.18 7.65
C TYR A 158 -7.49 8.16 6.99
N ALA A 159 -8.44 7.50 7.65
CA ALA A 159 -9.83 7.42 7.22
C ALA A 159 -10.71 8.07 8.30
N ASN A 160 -11.45 9.13 7.94
CA ASN A 160 -12.24 9.94 8.88
C ASN A 160 -11.44 10.40 10.12
N GLY A 161 -10.15 10.70 9.94
CA GLY A 161 -9.23 11.11 11.01
C GLY A 161 -8.67 9.97 11.87
N LEU A 162 -9.04 8.71 11.61
CA LEU A 162 -8.51 7.52 12.27
C LEU A 162 -7.41 6.88 11.42
N PHE A 163 -6.32 6.48 12.06
CA PHE A 163 -5.27 5.74 11.38
C PHE A 163 -5.73 4.32 11.07
N TYR A 164 -5.58 3.93 9.80
CA TYR A 164 -5.92 2.62 9.30
C TYR A 164 -4.70 1.98 8.64
N THR A 165 -4.47 0.70 8.90
CA THR A 165 -3.44 -0.09 8.24
C THR A 165 -3.95 -1.50 7.98
N LYS A 166 -3.60 -2.04 6.82
CA LYS A 166 -3.94 -3.42 6.41
C LYS A 166 -2.77 -4.01 5.65
N THR A 167 -2.54 -5.31 5.84
CA THR A 167 -1.54 -6.07 5.08
C THR A 167 -2.25 -7.20 4.36
N GLU A 168 -1.97 -7.36 3.08
CA GLU A 168 -2.53 -8.38 2.21
C GLU A 168 -1.41 -9.08 1.44
N LYS A 169 -1.60 -10.36 1.14
CA LYS A 169 -0.70 -11.11 0.26
C LYS A 169 -0.92 -10.66 -1.18
N ILE A 170 0.17 -10.43 -1.90
CA ILE A 170 0.10 -10.22 -3.35
C ILE A 170 -0.08 -11.61 -3.97
N ALA A 171 -1.24 -11.84 -4.60
CA ALA A 171 -1.45 -13.07 -5.35
C ALA A 171 -0.45 -13.10 -6.52
N SER A 172 0.38 -14.14 -6.58
CA SER A 172 1.14 -14.47 -7.79
C SER A 172 0.23 -15.29 -8.69
N GLU A 173 -0.27 -14.67 -9.76
CA GLU A 173 -0.88 -15.40 -10.87
C GLU A 173 0.17 -16.15 -11.68
#